data_045fcb92b9e9c286c14ea5a83bc2802f
#
_entry.id   045fcb92b9e9c286c14ea5a83bc2802f
#
_cell.length_a   1.000
_cell.length_b   1.000
_cell.length_c   1.000
_cell.angle_alpha   90.00
_cell.angle_beta   90.00
_cell.angle_gamma   90.00
#
_symmetry.space_group_name_H-M   'P 1'
#
loop_
_entity.id
_entity.type
_entity.pdbx_description
1 polymer ?
#
loop_
_entity_poly.entity_id
_entity_poly.type
_entity_poly.pdbx_seq_one_letter_code
_entity_poly.pdbx_strand_id
1 'polypeptide(L)'
;MKQADVIIVGAGHGGAAAALALRQAGFEGSIAMIGREKEPPYERPPLSKEYLAREKEFERLYIRPPQFWGEKDIDLILGTSVSEIDAHAKTVKLSNGEDMGYSHLIWAAGGDARRLSCSGAELAGVHSVRTRADVDRMMAEIDAGEKRCVVIGGGYIGLEAAAVLRKLEIEVVLVEMLDRVLARVAGESLSRFYEKEHRDHGVNIMLETGVDCILGDGEKVTGVRLSDGSEIEADMVIVGIGIVPCIGPLIVAGATGANGVDVDEYCRTSLDDVYAIGDCAAHANDYADGAVIRLESVQNANDMAKTAAMAICGDKQPYKATPWFWSNQYDLKLQTVGLSMGFDQIVVRGEPESRSFSIVYLRDGKVVALDCVNKVKDYVQGKKLVERHAVIDPTLLGDNDVALKEMGEGAAQGGVRAV
;
A
#
# COMPACT_ATOMS: atom_id res chain seq x y z
N MET A 1 -17.85 29.60 -12.72
CA MET A 1 -17.04 28.39 -12.51
C MET A 1 -16.12 28.67 -11.32
N LYS A 2 -16.12 27.80 -10.33
CA LYS A 2 -15.17 27.86 -9.20
C LYS A 2 -13.75 27.64 -9.74
N GLN A 3 -12.75 28.20 -9.08
CA GLN A 3 -11.34 28.05 -9.49
C GLN A 3 -10.46 27.88 -8.25
N ALA A 4 -9.42 27.06 -8.36
CA ALA A 4 -8.35 26.96 -7.39
C ALA A 4 -6.99 26.93 -8.10
N ASP A 5 -5.96 27.51 -7.50
CA ASP A 5 -4.61 27.47 -8.10
C ASP A 5 -4.08 26.04 -8.16
N VAL A 6 -4.31 25.24 -7.10
CA VAL A 6 -4.02 23.81 -7.10
C VAL A 6 -5.28 23.03 -6.74
N ILE A 7 -5.68 22.10 -7.62
CA ILE A 7 -6.66 21.07 -7.30
C ILE A 7 -5.93 19.77 -6.99
N ILE A 8 -6.27 19.15 -5.85
CA ILE A 8 -5.77 17.83 -5.45
C ILE A 8 -6.94 16.85 -5.51
N VAL A 9 -6.86 15.82 -6.34
CA VAL A 9 -7.89 14.79 -6.49
C VAL A 9 -7.50 13.56 -5.69
N GLY A 10 -8.23 13.30 -4.61
CA GLY A 10 -7.98 12.23 -3.64
C GLY A 10 -7.61 12.77 -2.27
N ALA A 11 -8.46 12.52 -1.28
CA ALA A 11 -8.28 12.93 0.13
C ALA A 11 -7.67 11.79 0.99
N GLY A 12 -6.73 11.02 0.42
CA GLY A 12 -5.95 10.01 1.13
C GLY A 12 -4.59 10.55 1.58
N HIS A 13 -3.64 9.63 1.92
CA HIS A 13 -2.29 9.99 2.35
C HIS A 13 -1.57 10.92 1.37
N GLY A 14 -1.57 10.57 0.07
CA GLY A 14 -0.90 11.38 -0.95
C GLY A 14 -1.48 12.77 -1.08
N GLY A 15 -2.81 12.91 -1.13
CA GLY A 15 -3.46 14.22 -1.23
C GLY A 15 -3.24 15.07 0.00
N ALA A 16 -3.38 14.50 1.20
CA ALA A 16 -3.09 15.18 2.46
C ALA A 16 -1.63 15.66 2.52
N ALA A 17 -0.69 14.78 2.17
CA ALA A 17 0.74 15.11 2.15
C ALA A 17 1.06 16.20 1.11
N ALA A 18 0.44 16.17 -0.07
CA ALA A 18 0.63 17.18 -1.11
C ALA A 18 0.14 18.56 -0.66
N ALA A 19 -1.06 18.65 -0.08
CA ALA A 19 -1.58 19.89 0.45
C ALA A 19 -0.69 20.49 1.55
N LEU A 20 -0.21 19.64 2.47
CA LEU A 20 0.71 20.06 3.54
C LEU A 20 2.08 20.48 2.98
N ALA A 21 2.62 19.73 2.02
CA ALA A 21 3.91 20.05 1.41
C ALA A 21 3.88 21.37 0.63
N LEU A 22 2.78 21.68 -0.08
CA LEU A 22 2.57 22.98 -0.73
C LEU A 22 2.62 24.12 0.30
N ARG A 23 1.90 24.01 1.39
CA ARG A 23 1.91 25.05 2.45
C ARG A 23 3.29 25.18 3.13
N GLN A 24 3.96 24.06 3.37
CA GLN A 24 5.32 24.05 3.93
C GLN A 24 6.36 24.67 2.99
N ALA A 25 6.17 24.53 1.68
CA ALA A 25 7.01 25.15 0.64
C ALA A 25 6.68 26.65 0.41
N GLY A 26 5.73 27.21 1.17
CA GLY A 26 5.35 28.63 1.07
C GLY A 26 4.37 28.95 -0.08
N PHE A 27 3.66 27.95 -0.61
CA PHE A 27 2.63 28.21 -1.62
C PHE A 27 1.46 28.99 -1.02
N GLU A 28 1.22 30.20 -1.52
CA GLU A 28 0.19 31.13 -1.02
C GLU A 28 -1.15 31.03 -1.79
N GLY A 29 -1.14 30.38 -2.98
CA GLY A 29 -2.33 30.23 -3.80
C GLY A 29 -3.41 29.35 -3.15
N SER A 30 -4.60 29.38 -3.72
CA SER A 30 -5.75 28.57 -3.26
C SER A 30 -5.52 27.08 -3.52
N ILE A 31 -5.89 26.22 -2.55
CA ILE A 31 -5.80 24.76 -2.63
C ILE A 31 -7.19 24.17 -2.37
N ALA A 32 -7.70 23.38 -3.33
CA ALA A 32 -8.90 22.58 -3.14
C ALA A 32 -8.56 21.09 -3.18
N MET A 33 -8.98 20.32 -2.16
CA MET A 33 -8.81 18.87 -2.10
C MET A 33 -10.17 18.20 -2.25
N ILE A 34 -10.30 17.37 -3.30
CA ILE A 34 -11.54 16.68 -3.67
C ILE A 34 -11.45 15.23 -3.20
N GLY A 35 -12.41 14.78 -2.39
CA GLY A 35 -12.48 13.43 -1.84
C GLY A 35 -13.81 12.75 -2.13
N ARG A 36 -13.78 11.51 -2.63
CA ARG A 36 -14.98 10.69 -2.88
C ARG A 36 -15.71 10.31 -1.59
N GLU A 37 -14.96 10.06 -0.52
CA GLU A 37 -15.50 9.77 0.81
C GLU A 37 -15.94 11.08 1.50
N LYS A 38 -16.82 10.95 2.49
CA LYS A 38 -17.32 12.09 3.26
C LYS A 38 -16.38 12.49 4.40
N GLU A 39 -15.45 11.60 4.71
CA GLU A 39 -14.48 11.76 5.79
C GLU A 39 -13.32 12.67 5.36
N PRO A 40 -12.86 13.58 6.24
CA PRO A 40 -11.56 14.24 6.09
C PRO A 40 -10.42 13.21 5.93
N PRO A 41 -9.26 13.62 5.43
CA PRO A 41 -8.12 12.71 5.22
C PRO A 41 -7.78 11.89 6.47
N TYR A 42 -7.72 10.57 6.33
CA TYR A 42 -7.45 9.62 7.41
C TYR A 42 -6.46 8.52 7.00
N GLU A 43 -5.84 7.89 7.99
CA GLU A 43 -4.91 6.78 7.82
C GLU A 43 -5.65 5.50 7.41
N ARG A 44 -5.32 4.92 6.24
CA ARG A 44 -5.92 3.67 5.76
C ARG A 44 -5.33 2.40 6.38
N PRO A 45 -4.02 2.33 6.71
CA PRO A 45 -3.46 1.10 7.25
C PRO A 45 -4.15 0.56 8.51
N PRO A 46 -4.71 1.36 9.41
CA PRO A 46 -5.46 0.84 10.55
C PRO A 46 -6.77 0.13 10.20
N LEU A 47 -7.31 0.32 9.00
CA LEU A 47 -8.58 -0.28 8.57
C LEU A 47 -8.54 -1.82 8.58
N SER A 48 -7.40 -2.44 8.25
CA SER A 48 -7.18 -3.89 8.32
C SER A 48 -6.61 -4.36 9.66
N LYS A 49 -6.44 -3.46 10.62
CA LYS A 49 -5.75 -3.69 11.91
C LYS A 49 -6.56 -3.15 13.08
N GLU A 50 -6.05 -2.10 13.72
CA GLU A 50 -6.56 -1.57 14.99
C GLU A 50 -8.01 -1.07 14.88
N TYR A 51 -8.44 -0.60 13.72
CA TYR A 51 -9.83 -0.16 13.52
C TYR A 51 -10.78 -1.36 13.43
N LEU A 52 -10.49 -2.33 12.56
CA LEU A 52 -11.27 -3.57 12.50
C LEU A 52 -11.26 -4.32 13.84
N ALA A 53 -10.13 -4.30 14.54
CA ALA A 53 -9.98 -4.89 15.87
C ALA A 53 -10.69 -4.11 16.99
N ARG A 54 -11.25 -2.91 16.69
CA ARG A 54 -11.90 -2.00 17.66
C ARG A 54 -10.97 -1.51 18.77
N GLU A 55 -9.67 -1.46 18.50
CA GLU A 55 -8.64 -0.96 19.41
C GLU A 55 -8.41 0.54 19.25
N LYS A 56 -8.91 1.12 18.16
CA LYS A 56 -8.74 2.54 17.83
C LYS A 56 -10.03 3.11 17.27
N GLU A 57 -10.57 4.14 17.91
CA GLU A 57 -11.72 4.88 17.41
C GLU A 57 -11.38 5.59 16.09
N PHE A 58 -12.38 5.76 15.21
CA PHE A 58 -12.16 6.32 13.88
C PHE A 58 -11.56 7.73 13.91
N GLU A 59 -11.98 8.56 14.83
CA GLU A 59 -11.51 9.95 14.99
C GLU A 59 -10.00 10.04 15.23
N ARG A 60 -9.39 9.00 15.77
CA ARG A 60 -7.94 8.90 15.97
C ARG A 60 -7.18 8.48 14.71
N LEU A 61 -7.89 8.16 13.64
CA LEU A 61 -7.30 7.86 12.33
C LEU A 61 -7.12 9.11 11.49
N TYR A 62 -7.75 10.23 11.80
CA TYR A 62 -7.55 11.45 11.01
C TYR A 62 -6.07 11.84 10.94
N ILE A 63 -5.55 12.05 9.72
CA ILE A 63 -4.17 12.53 9.49
C ILE A 63 -3.96 13.88 10.18
N ARG A 64 -4.99 14.71 10.18
CA ARG A 64 -5.09 15.96 10.97
C ARG A 64 -6.53 16.16 11.43
N PRO A 65 -6.77 16.85 12.56
CA PRO A 65 -8.12 17.21 12.97
C PRO A 65 -8.88 17.93 11.85
N PRO A 66 -10.19 17.72 11.70
CA PRO A 66 -10.97 18.29 10.58
C PRO A 66 -10.82 19.80 10.38
N GLN A 67 -10.78 20.58 11.49
CA GLN A 67 -10.65 22.05 11.46
C GLN A 67 -9.28 22.52 10.95
N PHE A 68 -8.24 21.70 11.06
CA PHE A 68 -6.88 22.02 10.65
C PHE A 68 -6.79 22.41 9.16
N TRP A 69 -7.58 21.78 8.31
CA TRP A 69 -7.54 22.03 6.87
C TRP A 69 -7.98 23.46 6.54
N GLY A 70 -9.09 23.93 7.15
CA GLY A 70 -9.53 25.33 7.03
C GLY A 70 -8.55 26.33 7.65
N GLU A 71 -7.90 26.00 8.78
CA GLU A 71 -6.85 26.83 9.39
C GLU A 71 -5.61 26.98 8.49
N LYS A 72 -5.43 26.08 7.52
CA LYS A 72 -4.37 26.11 6.52
C LYS A 72 -4.82 26.58 5.14
N ASP A 73 -6.01 27.17 5.04
CA ASP A 73 -6.60 27.62 3.79
C ASP A 73 -6.63 26.51 2.73
N ILE A 74 -6.98 25.28 3.15
CA ILE A 74 -7.17 24.11 2.27
C ILE A 74 -8.67 23.79 2.26
N ASP A 75 -9.31 24.01 1.14
CA ASP A 75 -10.72 23.70 0.90
C ASP A 75 -10.92 22.19 0.72
N LEU A 76 -11.73 21.57 1.60
CA LEU A 76 -12.12 20.16 1.47
C LEU A 76 -13.47 20.06 0.74
N ILE A 77 -13.48 19.41 -0.41
CA ILE A 77 -14.68 19.09 -1.20
C ILE A 77 -14.90 17.58 -1.10
N LEU A 78 -15.58 17.16 -0.04
CA LEU A 78 -15.78 15.75 0.32
C LEU A 78 -17.12 15.22 -0.22
N GLY A 79 -17.23 13.87 -0.32
CA GLY A 79 -18.40 13.21 -0.89
C GLY A 79 -18.52 13.43 -2.41
N THR A 80 -17.46 13.83 -3.08
CA THR A 80 -17.44 14.22 -4.48
C THR A 80 -16.24 13.64 -5.19
N SER A 81 -16.41 13.14 -6.40
CA SER A 81 -15.34 12.64 -7.26
C SER A 81 -15.18 13.48 -8.52
N VAL A 82 -14.01 13.40 -9.14
CA VAL A 82 -13.76 13.95 -10.48
C VAL A 82 -14.10 12.88 -11.50
N SER A 83 -14.99 13.20 -12.44
CA SER A 83 -15.43 12.29 -13.50
C SER A 83 -14.73 12.54 -14.83
N GLU A 84 -14.37 13.79 -15.13
CA GLU A 84 -13.75 14.19 -16.40
C GLU A 84 -12.67 15.25 -16.15
N ILE A 85 -11.69 15.30 -17.05
CA ILE A 85 -10.62 16.31 -17.06
C ILE A 85 -10.55 16.88 -18.48
N ASP A 86 -10.62 18.20 -18.62
CA ASP A 86 -10.20 18.90 -19.83
C ASP A 86 -8.83 19.53 -19.55
N ALA A 87 -7.77 18.88 -20.00
CA ALA A 87 -6.40 19.33 -19.78
C ALA A 87 -6.08 20.62 -20.57
N HIS A 88 -6.73 20.86 -21.70
CA HIS A 88 -6.53 22.06 -22.51
C HIS A 88 -7.22 23.28 -21.89
N ALA A 89 -8.47 23.12 -21.43
CA ALA A 89 -9.20 24.18 -20.72
C ALA A 89 -8.77 24.31 -19.25
N LYS A 90 -7.96 23.37 -18.75
CA LYS A 90 -7.56 23.25 -17.33
C LYS A 90 -8.75 23.22 -16.39
N THR A 91 -9.71 22.33 -16.66
CA THR A 91 -10.90 22.13 -15.84
C THR A 91 -11.10 20.68 -15.45
N VAL A 92 -11.72 20.47 -14.30
CA VAL A 92 -12.21 19.17 -13.86
C VAL A 92 -13.71 19.25 -13.68
N LYS A 93 -14.42 18.18 -14.08
CA LYS A 93 -15.85 18.01 -13.84
C LYS A 93 -16.08 17.15 -12.63
N LEU A 94 -16.89 17.62 -11.72
CA LEU A 94 -17.25 16.93 -10.49
C LEU A 94 -18.47 16.03 -10.69
N SER A 95 -18.59 14.99 -9.86
CA SER A 95 -19.73 14.05 -9.90
C SER A 95 -21.09 14.71 -9.59
N ASN A 96 -21.10 15.89 -8.97
CA ASN A 96 -22.29 16.72 -8.76
C ASN A 96 -22.66 17.59 -9.96
N GLY A 97 -21.91 17.54 -11.07
CA GLY A 97 -22.10 18.29 -12.30
C GLY A 97 -21.45 19.68 -12.33
N GLU A 98 -20.78 20.12 -11.26
CA GLU A 98 -20.02 21.36 -11.24
C GLU A 98 -18.68 21.22 -11.98
N ASP A 99 -18.22 22.31 -12.61
CA ASP A 99 -16.87 22.40 -13.16
C ASP A 99 -15.98 23.29 -12.28
N MET A 100 -14.71 22.88 -12.12
CA MET A 100 -13.69 23.66 -11.44
C MET A 100 -12.46 23.86 -12.31
N GLY A 101 -11.95 25.11 -12.37
CA GLY A 101 -10.69 25.45 -13.03
C GLY A 101 -9.49 25.27 -12.10
N TYR A 102 -8.30 24.96 -12.70
CA TYR A 102 -7.05 24.86 -11.97
C TYR A 102 -5.88 25.51 -12.71
N SER A 103 -4.86 25.91 -11.98
CA SER A 103 -3.54 26.21 -12.56
C SER A 103 -2.67 24.95 -12.59
N HIS A 104 -2.70 24.14 -11.51
CA HIS A 104 -2.05 22.84 -11.40
C HIS A 104 -3.02 21.79 -10.86
N LEU A 105 -2.91 20.56 -11.37
CA LEU A 105 -3.70 19.42 -10.93
C LEU A 105 -2.78 18.35 -10.35
N ILE A 106 -3.03 17.91 -9.11
CA ILE A 106 -2.36 16.77 -8.48
C ILE A 106 -3.36 15.63 -8.39
N TRP A 107 -3.10 14.55 -9.12
CA TRP A 107 -3.91 13.35 -9.08
C TRP A 107 -3.36 12.36 -8.04
N ALA A 108 -4.08 12.23 -6.92
CA ALA A 108 -3.73 11.39 -5.77
C ALA A 108 -4.86 10.39 -5.44
N ALA A 109 -5.61 9.96 -6.48
CA ALA A 109 -6.82 9.15 -6.32
C ALA A 109 -6.55 7.71 -5.87
N GLY A 110 -5.28 7.26 -5.86
CA GLY A 110 -4.90 5.93 -5.43
C GLY A 110 -5.50 4.83 -6.32
N GLY A 111 -6.13 3.81 -5.72
CA GLY A 111 -6.78 2.73 -6.44
C GLY A 111 -8.00 2.21 -5.71
N ASP A 112 -8.91 1.60 -6.45
CA ASP A 112 -10.06 0.87 -5.92
C ASP A 112 -9.70 -0.60 -5.66
N ALA A 113 -10.28 -1.20 -4.64
CA ALA A 113 -10.13 -2.64 -4.41
C ALA A 113 -10.59 -3.41 -5.65
N ARG A 114 -9.77 -4.35 -6.10
CA ARG A 114 -10.13 -5.24 -7.20
C ARG A 114 -11.29 -6.13 -6.77
N ARG A 115 -12.32 -6.20 -7.59
CA ARG A 115 -13.48 -7.06 -7.38
C ARG A 115 -13.31 -8.40 -8.07
N LEU A 116 -13.98 -9.40 -7.55
CA LEU A 116 -14.13 -10.67 -8.25
C LEU A 116 -15.05 -10.47 -9.48
N SER A 117 -14.78 -11.23 -10.53
CA SER A 117 -15.61 -11.24 -11.75
C SER A 117 -16.56 -12.43 -11.82
N CYS A 118 -16.53 -13.31 -10.82
CA CYS A 118 -17.39 -14.49 -10.75
C CYS A 118 -18.79 -14.15 -10.24
N SER A 119 -19.75 -15.04 -10.44
CA SER A 119 -21.11 -14.91 -9.93
C SER A 119 -21.14 -14.83 -8.41
N GLY A 120 -22.06 -14.05 -7.85
CA GLY A 120 -22.21 -13.82 -6.43
C GLY A 120 -21.26 -12.77 -5.81
N ALA A 121 -20.34 -12.19 -6.60
CA ALA A 121 -19.40 -11.17 -6.10
C ALA A 121 -20.10 -9.89 -5.58
N GLU A 122 -21.37 -9.68 -5.92
CA GLU A 122 -22.17 -8.51 -5.50
C GLU A 122 -23.09 -8.81 -4.31
N LEU A 123 -23.08 -10.03 -3.78
CA LEU A 123 -23.93 -10.41 -2.64
C LEU A 123 -23.55 -9.61 -1.38
N ALA A 124 -24.55 -9.35 -0.52
CA ALA A 124 -24.29 -8.84 0.82
C ALA A 124 -23.38 -9.83 1.58
N GLY A 125 -22.46 -9.30 2.39
CA GLY A 125 -21.44 -10.12 3.06
C GLY A 125 -20.17 -10.32 2.25
N VAL A 126 -20.10 -9.80 1.00
CA VAL A 126 -18.82 -9.72 0.23
C VAL A 126 -18.19 -8.35 0.41
N HIS A 127 -17.02 -8.32 0.98
CA HIS A 127 -16.31 -7.10 1.40
C HIS A 127 -14.95 -6.94 0.75
N SER A 128 -14.49 -5.71 0.73
CA SER A 128 -13.10 -5.34 0.57
C SER A 128 -12.63 -4.54 1.79
N VAL A 129 -11.35 -4.38 2.00
CA VAL A 129 -10.78 -3.53 3.06
C VAL A 129 -10.13 -2.32 2.41
N ARG A 130 -10.90 -1.27 2.13
CA ARG A 130 -10.38 -0.08 1.46
C ARG A 130 -10.83 1.23 2.09
N THR A 131 -12.07 1.32 2.53
CA THR A 131 -12.69 2.51 3.10
C THR A 131 -13.21 2.25 4.51
N ARG A 132 -13.47 3.33 5.27
CA ARG A 132 -14.18 3.24 6.55
C ARG A 132 -15.48 2.47 6.40
N ALA A 133 -16.30 2.82 5.41
CA ALA A 133 -17.60 2.20 5.20
C ALA A 133 -17.52 0.68 4.93
N ASP A 134 -16.44 0.21 4.32
CA ASP A 134 -16.21 -1.23 4.14
C ASP A 134 -16.05 -1.93 5.50
N VAL A 135 -15.21 -1.36 6.36
CA VAL A 135 -14.91 -1.94 7.68
C VAL A 135 -16.10 -1.81 8.63
N ASP A 136 -16.82 -0.67 8.59
CA ASP A 136 -18.03 -0.48 9.39
C ASP A 136 -19.10 -1.57 9.07
N ARG A 137 -19.26 -1.93 7.78
CA ARG A 137 -20.17 -3.03 7.39
C ARG A 137 -19.69 -4.37 7.93
N MET A 138 -18.41 -4.70 7.81
CA MET A 138 -17.85 -5.94 8.39
C MET A 138 -18.05 -6.01 9.90
N MET A 139 -17.76 -4.90 10.61
CA MET A 139 -17.96 -4.84 12.07
C MET A 139 -19.43 -5.06 12.44
N ALA A 140 -20.37 -4.49 11.70
CA ALA A 140 -21.80 -4.66 11.94
C ALA A 140 -22.25 -6.12 11.73
N GLU A 141 -21.72 -6.83 10.75
CA GLU A 141 -22.00 -8.25 10.50
C GLU A 141 -21.42 -9.13 11.61
N ILE A 142 -20.19 -8.85 12.06
CA ILE A 142 -19.60 -9.55 13.20
C ILE A 142 -20.44 -9.35 14.47
N ASP A 143 -20.96 -8.13 14.69
CA ASP A 143 -21.85 -7.82 15.82
C ASP A 143 -23.20 -8.52 15.72
N ALA A 144 -23.68 -8.75 14.50
CA ALA A 144 -24.91 -9.53 14.24
C ALA A 144 -24.72 -11.04 14.48
N GLY A 145 -23.50 -11.50 14.72
CA GLY A 145 -23.21 -12.87 15.12
C GLY A 145 -22.57 -13.75 14.04
N GLU A 146 -22.11 -13.15 12.92
CA GLU A 146 -21.38 -13.90 11.90
C GLU A 146 -20.06 -14.44 12.42
N LYS A 147 -19.74 -15.70 12.10
CA LYS A 147 -18.62 -16.43 12.71
C LYS A 147 -17.65 -17.08 11.72
N ARG A 148 -18.01 -17.17 10.44
CA ARG A 148 -17.20 -17.85 9.42
C ARG A 148 -16.84 -16.87 8.31
N CYS A 149 -15.57 -16.68 8.07
CA CYS A 149 -15.06 -15.80 7.01
C CYS A 149 -14.14 -16.54 6.05
N VAL A 150 -14.39 -16.37 4.76
CA VAL A 150 -13.41 -16.74 3.72
C VAL A 150 -12.68 -15.49 3.26
N VAL A 151 -11.36 -15.50 3.41
CA VAL A 151 -10.46 -14.45 2.89
C VAL A 151 -9.90 -14.91 1.55
N ILE A 152 -10.16 -14.19 0.49
CA ILE A 152 -9.68 -14.49 -0.87
C ILE A 152 -8.49 -13.58 -1.17
N GLY A 153 -7.30 -14.18 -1.28
CA GLY A 153 -6.02 -13.53 -1.53
C GLY A 153 -5.11 -13.46 -0.30
N GLY A 154 -3.94 -14.07 -0.40
CA GLY A 154 -2.91 -14.15 0.63
C GLY A 154 -1.89 -13.00 0.58
N GLY A 155 -2.30 -11.79 0.15
CA GLY A 155 -1.50 -10.58 0.25
C GLY A 155 -1.51 -9.97 1.65
N TYR A 156 -0.75 -8.88 1.88
CA TYR A 156 -0.67 -8.24 3.20
C TYR A 156 -2.04 -7.91 3.79
N ILE A 157 -2.94 -7.28 3.02
CA ILE A 157 -4.27 -6.88 3.53
C ILE A 157 -5.11 -8.11 3.92
N GLY A 158 -5.09 -9.17 3.11
CA GLY A 158 -5.80 -10.42 3.43
C GLY A 158 -5.28 -11.07 4.70
N LEU A 159 -3.96 -11.15 4.86
CA LEU A 159 -3.32 -11.70 6.07
C LEU A 159 -3.58 -10.82 7.30
N GLU A 160 -3.50 -9.50 7.19
CA GLU A 160 -3.82 -8.57 8.29
C GLU A 160 -5.29 -8.73 8.75
N ALA A 161 -6.22 -8.79 7.79
CA ALA A 161 -7.63 -9.02 8.10
C ALA A 161 -7.83 -10.40 8.75
N ALA A 162 -7.22 -11.47 8.23
CA ALA A 162 -7.26 -12.80 8.80
C ALA A 162 -6.75 -12.83 10.24
N ALA A 163 -5.65 -12.13 10.52
CA ALA A 163 -5.09 -12.03 11.87
C ALA A 163 -6.06 -11.35 12.85
N VAL A 164 -6.70 -10.24 12.43
CA VAL A 164 -7.69 -9.55 13.26
C VAL A 164 -8.94 -10.39 13.47
N LEU A 165 -9.45 -11.04 12.42
CA LEU A 165 -10.63 -11.89 12.52
C LEU A 165 -10.41 -13.06 13.49
N ARG A 166 -9.22 -13.70 13.47
CA ARG A 166 -8.86 -14.73 14.45
C ARG A 166 -8.83 -14.19 15.87
N LYS A 167 -8.33 -12.95 16.08
CA LYS A 167 -8.38 -12.27 17.38
C LYS A 167 -9.82 -12.01 17.85
N LEU A 168 -10.75 -11.78 16.92
CA LEU A 168 -12.19 -11.62 17.19
C LEU A 168 -12.95 -12.96 17.23
N GLU A 169 -12.23 -14.09 17.30
CA GLU A 169 -12.78 -15.45 17.39
C GLU A 169 -13.64 -15.87 16.17
N ILE A 170 -13.40 -15.25 15.02
CA ILE A 170 -14.01 -15.64 13.74
C ILE A 170 -13.24 -16.83 13.15
N GLU A 171 -13.92 -17.85 12.65
CA GLU A 171 -13.31 -18.93 11.87
C GLU A 171 -12.86 -18.38 10.52
N VAL A 172 -11.59 -18.60 10.15
CA VAL A 172 -11.02 -18.06 8.92
C VAL A 172 -10.46 -19.16 8.03
N VAL A 173 -10.95 -19.18 6.79
CA VAL A 173 -10.33 -19.91 5.68
C VAL A 173 -9.71 -18.86 4.74
N LEU A 174 -8.42 -18.97 4.46
CA LEU A 174 -7.73 -18.11 3.50
C LEU A 174 -7.44 -18.92 2.23
N VAL A 175 -7.92 -18.42 1.09
CA VAL A 175 -7.75 -19.03 -0.23
C VAL A 175 -6.77 -18.19 -1.04
N GLU A 176 -5.66 -18.81 -1.48
CA GLU A 176 -4.65 -18.18 -2.32
C GLU A 176 -4.43 -19.02 -3.59
N MET A 177 -4.50 -18.37 -4.75
CA MET A 177 -4.34 -19.03 -6.05
C MET A 177 -2.89 -19.44 -6.34
N LEU A 178 -1.92 -18.75 -5.73
CA LEU A 178 -0.50 -19.05 -5.90
C LEU A 178 -0.04 -20.11 -4.91
N ASP A 179 1.17 -20.60 -5.10
CA ASP A 179 1.81 -21.67 -4.29
C ASP A 179 2.18 -21.23 -2.87
N ARG A 180 2.10 -19.94 -2.57
CA ARG A 180 2.42 -19.35 -1.26
C ARG A 180 1.75 -18.01 -1.04
N VAL A 181 1.56 -17.64 0.21
CA VAL A 181 1.13 -16.28 0.56
C VAL A 181 2.26 -15.27 0.26
N LEU A 182 1.92 -13.99 0.06
CA LEU A 182 2.87 -12.92 -0.25
C LEU A 182 3.75 -13.16 -1.49
N ALA A 183 3.40 -14.09 -2.37
CA ALA A 183 4.23 -14.54 -3.50
C ALA A 183 4.68 -13.40 -4.42
N ARG A 184 3.90 -12.32 -4.54
CA ARG A 184 4.20 -11.17 -5.41
C ARG A 184 5.10 -10.12 -4.77
N VAL A 185 5.29 -10.16 -3.44
CA VAL A 185 5.86 -9.04 -2.67
C VAL A 185 6.94 -9.45 -1.69
N ALA A 186 7.13 -10.75 -1.45
CA ALA A 186 8.10 -11.26 -0.50
C ALA A 186 8.82 -12.52 -1.02
N GLY A 187 10.02 -12.77 -0.50
CA GLY A 187 10.74 -14.02 -0.74
C GLY A 187 10.07 -15.23 -0.06
N GLU A 188 10.41 -16.44 -0.53
CA GLU A 188 9.77 -17.66 -0.05
C GLU A 188 9.95 -17.87 1.46
N SER A 189 11.11 -17.60 2.01
CA SER A 189 11.38 -17.77 3.45
C SER A 189 10.41 -16.95 4.31
N LEU A 190 10.11 -15.69 3.92
CA LEU A 190 9.15 -14.85 4.63
C LEU A 190 7.72 -15.37 4.44
N SER A 191 7.36 -15.83 3.23
CA SER A 191 6.06 -16.42 2.93
C SER A 191 5.78 -17.63 3.83
N ARG A 192 6.70 -18.60 3.89
CA ARG A 192 6.55 -19.82 4.70
C ARG A 192 6.49 -19.52 6.19
N PHE A 193 7.22 -18.51 6.65
CA PHE A 193 7.12 -18.04 8.03
C PHE A 193 5.70 -17.54 8.34
N TYR A 194 5.13 -16.66 7.50
CA TYR A 194 3.77 -16.14 7.72
C TYR A 194 2.70 -17.23 7.56
N GLU A 195 2.85 -18.16 6.63
CA GLU A 195 1.94 -19.30 6.51
C GLU A 195 1.89 -20.11 7.81
N LYS A 196 3.05 -20.41 8.39
CA LYS A 196 3.14 -21.12 9.65
C LYS A 196 2.47 -20.33 10.78
N GLU A 197 2.80 -19.05 10.94
CA GLU A 197 2.22 -18.19 11.98
C GLU A 197 0.68 -18.14 11.88
N HIS A 198 0.12 -17.97 10.68
CA HIS A 198 -1.33 -17.96 10.51
C HIS A 198 -1.97 -19.30 10.82
N ARG A 199 -1.36 -20.42 10.41
CA ARG A 199 -1.86 -21.76 10.75
C ARG A 199 -1.79 -22.03 12.25
N ASP A 200 -0.73 -21.63 12.91
CA ASP A 200 -0.57 -21.75 14.37
C ASP A 200 -1.64 -20.93 15.12
N HIS A 201 -2.14 -19.83 14.55
CA HIS A 201 -3.26 -19.05 15.05
C HIS A 201 -4.64 -19.54 14.57
N GLY A 202 -4.72 -20.71 13.92
CA GLY A 202 -5.95 -21.35 13.51
C GLY A 202 -6.58 -20.84 12.23
N VAL A 203 -5.81 -20.19 11.35
CA VAL A 203 -6.24 -19.90 9.98
C VAL A 203 -6.04 -21.15 9.12
N ASN A 204 -7.11 -21.60 8.46
CA ASN A 204 -7.01 -22.66 7.45
C ASN A 204 -6.55 -22.02 6.12
N ILE A 205 -5.30 -22.25 5.72
CA ILE A 205 -4.74 -21.69 4.46
C ILE A 205 -4.79 -22.76 3.37
N MET A 206 -5.49 -22.44 2.28
CA MET A 206 -5.58 -23.21 1.05
C MET A 206 -4.79 -22.51 -0.05
N LEU A 207 -3.66 -23.06 -0.43
CA LEU A 207 -2.78 -22.59 -1.51
C LEU A 207 -3.14 -23.26 -2.83
N GLU A 208 -2.66 -22.71 -3.94
CA GLU A 208 -2.92 -23.21 -5.32
C GLU A 208 -4.43 -23.41 -5.57
N THR A 209 -5.26 -22.60 -4.91
CA THR A 209 -6.72 -22.78 -4.88
C THR A 209 -7.38 -21.53 -5.43
N GLY A 210 -8.13 -21.68 -6.51
CA GLY A 210 -8.93 -20.63 -7.13
C GLY A 210 -10.37 -20.63 -6.60
N VAL A 211 -11.06 -19.50 -6.77
CA VAL A 211 -12.48 -19.36 -6.50
C VAL A 211 -13.26 -19.38 -7.82
N ASP A 212 -14.28 -20.24 -7.92
CA ASP A 212 -15.19 -20.33 -9.05
C ASP A 212 -16.34 -19.33 -8.92
N CYS A 213 -17.04 -19.33 -7.79
CA CYS A 213 -18.14 -18.41 -7.51
C CYS A 213 -18.37 -18.22 -6.01
N ILE A 214 -19.11 -17.15 -5.67
CA ILE A 214 -19.65 -16.93 -4.33
C ILE A 214 -21.07 -17.49 -4.29
N LEU A 215 -21.34 -18.33 -3.31
CA LEU A 215 -22.64 -18.93 -3.07
C LEU A 215 -23.50 -18.03 -2.18
N GLY A 216 -24.78 -18.01 -2.42
CA GLY A 216 -25.73 -17.22 -1.62
C GLY A 216 -27.16 -17.70 -1.75
N ASP A 217 -28.03 -17.20 -0.87
CA ASP A 217 -29.45 -17.46 -0.86
C ASP A 217 -30.30 -16.53 -1.76
N GLY A 218 -29.59 -15.71 -2.56
CA GLY A 218 -30.16 -14.68 -3.44
C GLY A 218 -29.93 -13.25 -2.94
N GLU A 219 -29.67 -13.02 -1.67
CA GLU A 219 -29.39 -11.72 -1.07
C GLU A 219 -28.03 -11.68 -0.38
N LYS A 220 -27.70 -12.73 0.39
CA LYS A 220 -26.52 -12.80 1.24
C LYS A 220 -25.62 -13.98 0.90
N VAL A 221 -24.33 -13.84 1.16
CA VAL A 221 -23.35 -14.92 1.03
C VAL A 221 -23.65 -16.05 2.01
N THR A 222 -23.52 -17.30 1.53
CA THR A 222 -23.63 -18.53 2.34
C THR A 222 -22.40 -19.41 2.21
N GLY A 223 -21.50 -19.12 1.24
CA GLY A 223 -20.30 -19.89 1.02
C GLY A 223 -19.52 -19.46 -0.20
N VAL A 224 -18.47 -20.20 -0.47
CA VAL A 224 -17.59 -20.04 -1.63
C VAL A 224 -17.39 -21.38 -2.30
N ARG A 225 -17.60 -21.47 -3.62
CA ARG A 225 -17.22 -22.64 -4.41
C ARG A 225 -15.81 -22.43 -4.96
N LEU A 226 -14.99 -23.42 -4.77
CA LEU A 226 -13.60 -23.44 -5.25
C LEU A 226 -13.54 -23.97 -6.68
N SER A 227 -12.39 -23.77 -7.34
CA SER A 227 -12.17 -24.20 -8.73
C SER A 227 -12.16 -25.72 -8.91
N ASP A 228 -11.94 -26.50 -7.86
CA ASP A 228 -12.05 -27.96 -7.85
C ASP A 228 -13.46 -28.47 -7.63
N GLY A 229 -14.44 -27.58 -7.47
CA GLY A 229 -15.86 -27.88 -7.22
C GLY A 229 -16.22 -28.07 -5.75
N SER A 230 -15.26 -28.06 -4.83
CA SER A 230 -15.55 -28.10 -3.40
C SER A 230 -16.18 -26.78 -2.91
N GLU A 231 -16.92 -26.84 -1.79
CA GLU A 231 -17.61 -25.69 -1.23
C GLU A 231 -17.16 -25.46 0.22
N ILE A 232 -17.01 -24.17 0.57
CA ILE A 232 -16.70 -23.71 1.92
C ILE A 232 -17.87 -22.87 2.41
N GLU A 233 -18.46 -23.23 3.53
CA GLU A 233 -19.48 -22.40 4.17
C GLU A 233 -18.86 -21.11 4.69
N ALA A 234 -19.53 -19.98 4.45
CA ALA A 234 -19.10 -18.67 4.91
C ALA A 234 -20.30 -17.76 5.17
N ASP A 235 -20.22 -17.01 6.24
CA ASP A 235 -21.18 -15.95 6.58
C ASP A 235 -20.73 -14.61 6.00
N MET A 236 -19.41 -14.48 5.74
CA MET A 236 -18.75 -13.29 5.21
C MET A 236 -17.56 -13.68 4.29
N VAL A 237 -17.32 -12.89 3.26
CA VAL A 237 -16.16 -13.03 2.36
C VAL A 237 -15.40 -11.72 2.30
N ILE A 238 -14.07 -11.76 2.47
CA ILE A 238 -13.19 -10.62 2.27
C ILE A 238 -12.33 -10.84 1.02
N VAL A 239 -12.39 -9.89 0.07
CA VAL A 239 -11.66 -9.95 -1.18
C VAL A 239 -10.43 -9.05 -1.10
N GLY A 240 -9.25 -9.67 -0.98
CA GLY A 240 -7.94 -9.02 -0.84
C GLY A 240 -6.99 -9.30 -2.02
N ILE A 241 -7.43 -9.16 -3.27
CA ILE A 241 -6.69 -9.50 -4.49
C ILE A 241 -6.01 -8.32 -5.18
N GLY A 242 -5.72 -7.25 -4.44
CA GLY A 242 -5.03 -6.05 -4.92
C GLY A 242 -5.97 -4.94 -5.33
N ILE A 243 -5.42 -3.91 -5.99
CA ILE A 243 -6.16 -2.72 -6.43
C ILE A 243 -6.12 -2.52 -7.94
N VAL A 244 -7.06 -1.70 -8.42
CA VAL A 244 -7.05 -1.12 -9.76
C VAL A 244 -6.78 0.37 -9.61
N PRO A 245 -5.71 0.94 -10.21
CA PRO A 245 -5.40 2.35 -10.09
C PRO A 245 -6.51 3.23 -10.67
N CYS A 246 -6.92 4.26 -9.92
CA CYS A 246 -7.98 5.18 -10.33
C CYS A 246 -7.43 6.25 -11.29
N ILE A 247 -7.16 5.87 -12.53
CA ILE A 247 -6.54 6.73 -13.56
C ILE A 247 -7.46 7.05 -14.74
N GLY A 248 -8.67 6.49 -14.79
CA GLY A 248 -9.57 6.59 -15.93
C GLY A 248 -9.72 8.01 -16.51
N PRO A 249 -10.07 9.02 -15.72
CA PRO A 249 -10.20 10.41 -16.21
C PRO A 249 -8.90 10.97 -16.81
N LEU A 250 -7.72 10.62 -16.27
CA LEU A 250 -6.44 11.06 -16.83
C LEU A 250 -6.16 10.42 -18.19
N ILE A 251 -6.41 9.11 -18.32
CA ILE A 251 -6.20 8.39 -19.58
C ILE A 251 -7.15 8.92 -20.68
N VAL A 252 -8.41 9.16 -20.33
CA VAL A 252 -9.39 9.76 -21.27
C VAL A 252 -8.96 11.16 -21.70
N ALA A 253 -8.34 11.94 -20.80
CA ALA A 253 -7.78 13.26 -21.12
C ALA A 253 -6.47 13.21 -21.93
N GLY A 254 -5.93 12.01 -22.22
CA GLY A 254 -4.75 11.80 -23.05
C GLY A 254 -3.44 11.58 -22.28
N ALA A 255 -3.48 11.33 -20.97
CA ALA A 255 -2.29 10.94 -20.23
C ALA A 255 -1.80 9.55 -20.66
N THR A 256 -0.48 9.36 -20.70
CA THR A 256 0.11 8.04 -20.93
C THR A 256 0.09 7.18 -19.65
N GLY A 257 -0.07 5.88 -19.84
CA GLY A 257 -0.07 4.91 -18.74
C GLY A 257 -0.96 3.70 -19.02
N ALA A 258 -0.77 2.65 -18.24
CA ALA A 258 -1.55 1.40 -18.31
C ALA A 258 -1.88 0.88 -16.90
N ASN A 259 -0.90 0.36 -16.17
CA ASN A 259 -1.03 -0.05 -14.77
C ASN A 259 -0.58 1.10 -13.85
N GLY A 260 -1.25 2.24 -13.92
CA GLY A 260 -0.88 3.52 -13.35
C GLY A 260 -0.67 4.54 -14.47
N VAL A 261 -0.69 5.83 -14.14
CA VAL A 261 -0.32 6.89 -15.07
C VAL A 261 1.20 7.11 -15.00
N ASP A 262 1.84 7.19 -16.17
CA ASP A 262 3.29 7.38 -16.25
C ASP A 262 3.67 8.78 -15.80
N VAL A 263 4.68 8.87 -14.95
CA VAL A 263 5.21 10.16 -14.47
C VAL A 263 6.73 10.20 -14.59
N ASP A 264 7.24 11.42 -14.75
CA ASP A 264 8.69 11.68 -14.70
C ASP A 264 9.21 11.74 -13.25
N GLU A 265 10.51 12.02 -13.11
CA GLU A 265 11.16 12.13 -11.80
C GLU A 265 10.64 13.27 -10.91
N TYR A 266 9.83 14.18 -11.44
CA TYR A 266 9.15 15.26 -10.72
C TYR A 266 7.66 14.99 -10.49
N CYS A 267 7.21 13.75 -10.74
CA CYS A 267 5.81 13.32 -10.67
C CYS A 267 4.88 14.01 -11.72
N ARG A 268 5.41 14.56 -12.81
CA ARG A 268 4.60 15.15 -13.88
C ARG A 268 4.12 14.06 -14.83
N THR A 269 2.87 14.14 -15.22
CA THR A 269 2.30 13.30 -16.30
C THR A 269 2.68 13.84 -17.68
N SER A 270 2.20 13.19 -18.73
CA SER A 270 2.31 13.71 -20.11
C SER A 270 1.40 14.91 -20.42
N LEU A 271 0.50 15.28 -19.48
CA LEU A 271 -0.38 16.45 -19.62
C LEU A 271 0.26 17.65 -18.92
N ASP A 272 0.14 18.83 -19.54
CA ASP A 272 0.70 20.07 -19.00
C ASP A 272 0.08 20.44 -17.65
N ASP A 273 0.93 20.77 -16.65
CA ASP A 273 0.54 21.15 -15.30
C ASP A 273 -0.28 20.10 -14.54
N VAL A 274 -0.20 18.83 -14.95
CA VAL A 274 -0.86 17.70 -14.30
C VAL A 274 0.20 16.75 -13.71
N TYR A 275 0.10 16.51 -12.42
CA TYR A 275 0.95 15.61 -11.63
C TYR A 275 0.15 14.39 -11.19
N ALA A 276 0.82 13.24 -10.98
CA ALA A 276 0.20 12.09 -10.33
C ALA A 276 1.14 11.50 -9.29
N ILE A 277 0.56 11.04 -8.16
CA ILE A 277 1.33 10.60 -6.99
C ILE A 277 0.68 9.39 -6.31
N GLY A 278 1.51 8.61 -5.60
CA GLY A 278 1.06 7.45 -4.81
C GLY A 278 0.65 6.26 -5.67
N ASP A 279 -0.33 5.49 -5.17
CA ASP A 279 -0.69 4.18 -5.73
C ASP A 279 -1.18 4.22 -7.19
N CYS A 280 -1.52 5.38 -7.73
CA CYS A 280 -1.98 5.53 -9.12
C CYS A 280 -0.87 5.96 -10.10
N ALA A 281 0.32 6.33 -9.61
CA ALA A 281 1.43 6.79 -10.44
C ALA A 281 2.46 5.68 -10.68
N ALA A 282 2.91 5.56 -11.93
CA ALA A 282 3.98 4.66 -12.35
C ALA A 282 5.22 5.49 -12.73
N HIS A 283 6.38 5.14 -12.20
CA HIS A 283 7.62 5.89 -12.40
C HIS A 283 8.82 4.97 -12.55
N ALA A 284 9.83 5.42 -13.29
CA ALA A 284 11.13 4.76 -13.31
C ALA A 284 11.74 4.78 -11.90
N ASN A 285 12.21 3.64 -11.41
CA ASN A 285 12.71 3.50 -10.06
C ASN A 285 14.11 2.89 -10.03
N ASP A 286 15.05 3.58 -9.37
CA ASP A 286 16.46 3.16 -9.29
C ASP A 286 16.62 1.80 -8.58
N TYR A 287 15.74 1.49 -7.61
CA TYR A 287 15.76 0.18 -6.91
C TYR A 287 15.18 -0.97 -7.73
N ALA A 288 14.55 -0.66 -8.87
CA ALA A 288 14.07 -1.61 -9.86
C ALA A 288 14.87 -1.54 -11.18
N ASP A 289 16.16 -1.11 -11.12
CA ASP A 289 17.05 -0.92 -12.27
C ASP A 289 16.47 -0.01 -13.37
N GLY A 290 15.76 1.03 -12.96
CA GLY A 290 15.10 1.97 -13.86
C GLY A 290 13.80 1.45 -14.50
N ALA A 291 13.34 0.25 -14.13
CA ALA A 291 12.04 -0.22 -14.60
C ALA A 291 10.91 0.71 -14.11
N VAL A 292 9.91 0.91 -14.97
CA VAL A 292 8.72 1.66 -14.60
C VAL A 292 7.84 0.77 -13.73
N ILE A 293 7.66 1.16 -12.47
CA ILE A 293 6.88 0.44 -11.48
C ILE A 293 5.90 1.36 -10.76
N ARG A 294 4.91 0.76 -10.13
CA ARG A 294 3.94 1.41 -9.26
C ARG A 294 4.12 0.86 -7.84
N LEU A 295 4.39 1.75 -6.89
CA LEU A 295 4.58 1.40 -5.49
C LEU A 295 3.34 1.75 -4.67
N GLU A 296 2.77 0.75 -4.02
CA GLU A 296 1.59 0.88 -3.15
C GLU A 296 2.04 0.98 -1.70
N SER A 297 2.47 2.18 -1.27
CA SER A 297 2.85 2.42 0.12
C SER A 297 2.58 3.84 0.57
N VAL A 298 2.32 4.01 1.86
CA VAL A 298 2.16 5.34 2.49
C VAL A 298 3.42 6.18 2.31
N GLN A 299 4.59 5.56 2.42
CA GLN A 299 5.87 6.24 2.20
C GLN A 299 5.95 6.81 0.79
N ASN A 300 5.73 5.98 -0.24
CA ASN A 300 5.77 6.41 -1.64
C ASN A 300 4.79 7.57 -1.90
N ALA A 301 3.56 7.46 -1.40
CA ALA A 301 2.55 8.50 -1.55
C ALA A 301 2.99 9.84 -0.93
N ASN A 302 3.61 9.82 0.25
CA ASN A 302 4.09 11.01 0.94
C ASN A 302 5.33 11.63 0.25
N ASP A 303 6.27 10.81 -0.17
CA ASP A 303 7.51 11.31 -0.81
C ASP A 303 7.24 11.86 -2.22
N MET A 304 6.39 11.19 -3.01
CA MET A 304 5.92 11.72 -4.30
C MET A 304 5.14 13.03 -4.12
N ALA A 305 4.30 13.12 -3.09
CA ALA A 305 3.55 14.34 -2.76
C ALA A 305 4.47 15.53 -2.51
N LYS A 306 5.55 15.30 -1.74
CA LYS A 306 6.58 16.32 -1.50
C LYS A 306 7.29 16.73 -2.79
N THR A 307 7.67 15.76 -3.61
CA THR A 307 8.32 16.01 -4.92
C THR A 307 7.45 16.86 -5.83
N ALA A 308 6.16 16.51 -5.98
CA ALA A 308 5.21 17.27 -6.80
C ALA A 308 4.98 18.69 -6.26
N ALA A 309 4.82 18.86 -4.94
CA ALA A 309 4.64 20.15 -4.30
C ALA A 309 5.86 21.07 -4.50
N MET A 310 7.07 20.55 -4.31
CA MET A 310 8.31 21.31 -4.54
C MET A 310 8.43 21.70 -6.01
N ALA A 311 8.09 20.81 -6.96
CA ALA A 311 8.13 21.11 -8.38
C ALA A 311 7.14 22.23 -8.77
N ILE A 312 5.94 22.26 -8.20
CA ILE A 312 4.94 23.32 -8.38
C ILE A 312 5.46 24.65 -7.81
N CYS A 313 6.17 24.64 -6.68
CA CYS A 313 6.75 25.84 -6.07
C CYS A 313 8.05 26.30 -6.73
N GLY A 314 8.51 25.64 -7.81
CA GLY A 314 9.69 26.04 -8.57
C GLY A 314 11.01 25.43 -8.08
N ASP A 315 11.02 24.67 -6.99
CA ASP A 315 12.18 23.93 -6.48
C ASP A 315 12.08 22.45 -6.93
N LYS A 316 12.63 22.15 -8.10
CA LYS A 316 12.55 20.82 -8.72
C LYS A 316 13.59 19.87 -8.11
N GLN A 317 13.16 18.99 -7.24
CA GLN A 317 13.96 17.91 -6.67
C GLN A 317 13.45 16.57 -7.24
N PRO A 318 14.31 15.75 -7.89
CA PRO A 318 13.86 14.47 -8.42
C PRO A 318 13.50 13.49 -7.31
N TYR A 319 12.47 12.68 -7.55
CA TYR A 319 12.09 11.60 -6.65
C TYR A 319 13.19 10.53 -6.59
N LYS A 320 13.72 10.29 -5.39
CA LYS A 320 14.80 9.32 -5.13
C LYS A 320 14.62 8.60 -3.81
N ALA A 321 13.39 8.50 -3.32
CA ALA A 321 13.14 7.90 -2.02
C ALA A 321 13.43 6.38 -2.04
N THR A 322 14.09 5.90 -0.99
CA THR A 322 14.27 4.46 -0.77
C THR A 322 12.92 3.84 -0.44
N PRO A 323 12.45 2.85 -1.22
CA PRO A 323 11.19 2.18 -0.91
C PRO A 323 11.24 1.52 0.47
N TRP A 324 10.19 1.68 1.25
CA TRP A 324 9.99 0.92 2.47
C TRP A 324 8.50 0.73 2.75
N PHE A 325 8.21 -0.33 3.50
CA PHE A 325 6.85 -0.74 3.84
C PHE A 325 6.84 -1.37 5.22
N TRP A 326 5.66 -1.49 5.83
CA TRP A 326 5.47 -2.23 7.08
C TRP A 326 4.14 -3.00 7.05
N SER A 327 4.09 -4.10 7.79
CA SER A 327 2.87 -4.83 8.10
C SER A 327 2.91 -5.32 9.54
N ASN A 328 1.80 -5.17 10.25
CA ASN A 328 1.64 -5.71 11.60
C ASN A 328 0.57 -6.79 11.56
N GLN A 329 0.92 -8.00 12.00
CA GLN A 329 0.02 -9.14 12.04
C GLN A 329 0.24 -9.86 13.37
N TYR A 330 -0.80 -10.04 14.16
CA TYR A 330 -0.66 -10.50 15.57
C TYR A 330 0.26 -9.58 16.38
N ASP A 331 1.33 -10.11 16.95
CA ASP A 331 2.41 -9.39 17.64
C ASP A 331 3.68 -9.24 16.78
N LEU A 332 3.61 -9.61 15.49
CA LEU A 332 4.69 -9.50 14.54
C LEU A 332 4.70 -8.12 13.87
N LYS A 333 5.87 -7.50 13.86
CA LYS A 333 6.16 -6.23 13.17
C LYS A 333 7.10 -6.51 12.02
N LEU A 334 6.58 -6.55 10.82
CA LEU A 334 7.39 -6.59 9.60
C LEU A 334 7.74 -5.17 9.16
N GLN A 335 9.01 -4.95 8.89
CA GLN A 335 9.51 -3.74 8.22
C GLN A 335 10.37 -4.17 7.03
N THR A 336 10.07 -3.64 5.86
CA THR A 336 10.81 -3.92 4.63
C THR A 336 11.50 -2.65 4.13
N VAL A 337 12.64 -2.79 3.50
CA VAL A 337 13.36 -1.69 2.83
C VAL A 337 14.02 -2.18 1.55
N GLY A 338 14.00 -1.37 0.51
CA GLY A 338 14.42 -1.75 -0.84
C GLY A 338 13.37 -2.56 -1.58
N LEU A 339 13.75 -3.12 -2.70
CA LEU A 339 12.93 -4.00 -3.54
C LEU A 339 13.67 -5.30 -3.77
N SER A 340 13.06 -6.42 -3.38
CA SER A 340 13.66 -7.75 -3.56
C SER A 340 13.54 -8.31 -4.98
N MET A 341 13.06 -7.51 -5.94
CA MET A 341 12.93 -7.96 -7.33
C MET A 341 14.28 -8.38 -7.91
N GLY A 342 14.30 -9.57 -8.52
CA GLY A 342 15.50 -10.07 -9.22
C GLY A 342 16.66 -10.44 -8.31
N PHE A 343 16.43 -10.67 -7.01
CA PHE A 343 17.48 -11.19 -6.12
C PHE A 343 17.92 -12.59 -6.58
N ASP A 344 19.20 -12.88 -6.38
CA ASP A 344 19.82 -14.17 -6.72
C ASP A 344 20.30 -14.95 -5.48
N GLN A 345 20.39 -14.25 -4.33
CA GLN A 345 20.79 -14.85 -3.07
C GLN A 345 20.04 -14.22 -1.89
N ILE A 346 19.77 -15.04 -0.88
CA ILE A 346 19.25 -14.56 0.42
C ILE A 346 20.21 -14.93 1.55
N VAL A 347 20.24 -14.09 2.56
CA VAL A 347 20.93 -14.38 3.83
C VAL A 347 19.95 -14.17 4.97
N VAL A 348 19.70 -15.23 5.74
CA VAL A 348 18.87 -15.17 6.94
C VAL A 348 19.75 -14.79 8.13
N ARG A 349 19.31 -13.83 8.90
CA ARG A 349 20.01 -13.27 10.05
C ARG A 349 19.15 -13.42 11.32
N GLY A 350 19.59 -14.25 12.24
CA GLY A 350 18.79 -14.72 13.38
C GLY A 350 17.98 -15.97 13.03
N GLU A 351 17.14 -16.39 13.96
CA GLU A 351 16.40 -17.65 13.88
C GLU A 351 14.89 -17.35 13.67
N PRO A 352 14.28 -17.77 12.55
CA PRO A 352 12.84 -17.56 12.29
C PRO A 352 11.96 -18.11 13.42
N GLU A 353 12.32 -19.22 14.02
CA GLU A 353 11.61 -19.85 15.15
C GLU A 353 11.54 -18.95 16.39
N SER A 354 12.51 -18.05 16.54
CA SER A 354 12.51 -17.05 17.62
C SER A 354 11.53 -15.90 17.37
N ARG A 355 10.93 -15.83 16.15
CA ARG A 355 10.05 -14.76 15.69
C ARG A 355 10.73 -13.37 15.68
N SER A 356 12.08 -13.37 15.64
CA SER A 356 12.90 -12.16 15.59
C SER A 356 14.13 -12.39 14.68
N PHE A 357 13.97 -12.07 13.41
CA PHE A 357 14.99 -12.33 12.37
C PHE A 357 14.91 -11.31 11.23
N SER A 358 15.93 -11.30 10.38
CA SER A 358 15.95 -10.51 9.16
C SER A 358 16.35 -11.37 7.97
N ILE A 359 15.81 -11.05 6.80
CA ILE A 359 16.20 -11.64 5.51
C ILE A 359 16.85 -10.51 4.71
N VAL A 360 18.11 -10.71 4.31
CA VAL A 360 18.85 -9.80 3.45
C VAL A 360 18.82 -10.38 2.03
N TYR A 361 18.37 -9.59 1.08
CA TYR A 361 18.33 -9.95 -0.34
C TYR A 361 19.52 -9.37 -1.04
N LEU A 362 20.25 -10.23 -1.78
CA LEU A 362 21.39 -9.85 -2.59
C LEU A 362 21.06 -10.03 -4.07
N ARG A 363 21.64 -9.17 -4.91
CA ARG A 363 21.68 -9.31 -6.35
C ARG A 363 23.06 -8.92 -6.85
N ASP A 364 23.73 -9.83 -7.56
CA ASP A 364 25.14 -9.67 -7.97
C ASP A 364 26.04 -9.29 -6.78
N GLY A 365 25.81 -9.89 -5.62
CA GLY A 365 26.55 -9.63 -4.37
C GLY A 365 26.23 -8.29 -3.70
N LYS A 366 25.30 -7.50 -4.21
CA LYS A 366 24.89 -6.21 -3.64
C LYS A 366 23.62 -6.36 -2.80
N VAL A 367 23.58 -5.72 -1.66
CA VAL A 367 22.36 -5.64 -0.82
C VAL A 367 21.32 -4.78 -1.53
N VAL A 368 20.18 -5.38 -1.90
CA VAL A 368 19.09 -4.70 -2.63
C VAL A 368 17.84 -4.50 -1.77
N ALA A 369 17.60 -5.39 -0.79
CA ALA A 369 16.47 -5.26 0.11
C ALA A 369 16.70 -6.00 1.43
N LEU A 370 15.91 -5.64 2.45
CA LEU A 370 15.78 -6.37 3.71
C LEU A 370 14.31 -6.50 4.09
N ASP A 371 13.97 -7.67 4.65
CA ASP A 371 12.74 -7.89 5.42
C ASP A 371 13.12 -8.16 6.88
N CYS A 372 12.56 -7.39 7.80
CA CYS A 372 12.91 -7.47 9.22
C CYS A 372 11.64 -7.79 10.04
N VAL A 373 11.57 -8.97 10.62
CA VAL A 373 10.49 -9.39 11.53
C VAL A 373 10.95 -9.16 12.96
N ASN A 374 10.27 -8.27 13.71
CA ASN A 374 10.61 -7.89 15.09
C ASN A 374 12.09 -7.48 15.29
N LYS A 375 12.77 -7.01 14.23
CA LYS A 375 14.18 -6.63 14.18
C LYS A 375 14.38 -5.17 13.77
N VAL A 376 13.77 -4.22 14.50
CA VAL A 376 13.83 -2.78 14.21
C VAL A 376 15.27 -2.26 14.06
N LYS A 377 16.21 -2.80 14.86
CA LYS A 377 17.62 -2.40 14.78
C LYS A 377 18.24 -2.75 13.43
N ASP A 378 17.95 -3.96 12.92
CA ASP A 378 18.44 -4.41 11.61
C ASP A 378 17.80 -3.60 10.49
N TYR A 379 16.51 -3.28 10.58
CA TYR A 379 15.83 -2.41 9.63
C TYR A 379 16.51 -1.04 9.54
N VAL A 380 16.71 -0.35 10.68
CA VAL A 380 17.31 1.00 10.69
C VAL A 380 18.74 1.00 10.16
N GLN A 381 19.54 -0.02 10.51
CA GLN A 381 20.93 -0.11 10.08
C GLN A 381 21.05 -0.63 8.64
N GLY A 382 20.25 -1.61 8.26
CA GLY A 382 20.24 -2.22 6.95
C GLY A 382 19.76 -1.26 5.85
N LYS A 383 18.89 -0.29 6.18
CA LYS A 383 18.48 0.75 5.23
C LYS A 383 19.68 1.42 4.56
N LYS A 384 20.74 1.74 5.30
CA LYS A 384 21.97 2.34 4.75
C LYS A 384 22.72 1.40 3.82
N LEU A 385 22.64 0.08 4.03
CA LEU A 385 23.27 -0.89 3.15
C LEU A 385 22.52 -0.97 1.81
N VAL A 386 21.18 -0.91 1.83
CA VAL A 386 20.34 -0.85 0.64
C VAL A 386 20.61 0.45 -0.14
N GLU A 387 20.59 1.60 0.53
CA GLU A 387 20.83 2.91 -0.10
C GLU A 387 22.18 3.01 -0.83
N ARG A 388 23.18 2.26 -0.35
CA ARG A 388 24.55 2.26 -0.93
C ARG A 388 24.80 1.08 -1.86
N HIS A 389 23.83 0.17 -2.04
CA HIS A 389 24.03 -1.10 -2.73
C HIS A 389 25.31 -1.80 -2.23
N ALA A 390 25.44 -1.91 -0.90
CA ALA A 390 26.65 -2.38 -0.25
C ALA A 390 27.01 -3.81 -0.68
N VAL A 391 28.29 -4.05 -0.98
CA VAL A 391 28.84 -5.37 -1.26
C VAL A 391 29.44 -5.91 0.03
N ILE A 392 28.87 -6.96 0.59
CA ILE A 392 29.28 -7.53 1.88
C ILE A 392 29.28 -9.03 1.77
N ASP A 393 30.26 -9.68 2.39
CA ASP A 393 30.35 -11.14 2.44
C ASP A 393 29.07 -11.74 3.07
N PRO A 394 28.39 -12.69 2.40
CA PRO A 394 27.16 -13.30 2.91
C PRO A 394 27.35 -13.96 4.30
N THR A 395 28.53 -14.51 4.60
CA THR A 395 28.80 -15.11 5.90
C THR A 395 28.78 -14.05 7.00
N LEU A 396 29.37 -12.87 6.72
CA LEU A 396 29.36 -11.74 7.64
C LEU A 396 27.94 -11.16 7.80
N LEU A 397 27.17 -11.07 6.71
CA LEU A 397 25.76 -10.64 6.76
C LEU A 397 24.91 -11.55 7.65
N GLY A 398 25.16 -12.86 7.63
CA GLY A 398 24.46 -13.86 8.46
C GLY A 398 24.86 -13.81 9.93
N ASP A 399 26.01 -13.25 10.28
CA ASP A 399 26.50 -13.18 11.66
C ASP A 399 25.66 -12.21 12.50
N ASN A 400 24.82 -12.75 13.37
CA ASN A 400 23.90 -11.97 14.19
C ASN A 400 24.60 -11.18 15.33
N ASP A 401 25.83 -11.52 15.66
CA ASP A 401 26.63 -10.84 16.70
C ASP A 401 27.28 -9.56 16.17
N VAL A 402 27.49 -9.45 14.85
CA VAL A 402 28.05 -8.27 14.19
C VAL A 402 26.92 -7.34 13.74
N ALA A 403 26.93 -6.11 14.21
CA ALA A 403 25.87 -5.15 13.84
C ALA A 403 25.98 -4.70 12.37
N LEU A 404 24.84 -4.61 11.64
CA LEU A 404 24.84 -4.22 10.21
C LEU A 404 25.52 -2.88 9.94
N LYS A 405 25.45 -1.92 10.87
CA LYS A 405 26.17 -0.62 10.74
C LYS A 405 27.69 -0.77 10.67
N GLU A 406 28.26 -1.83 11.26
CA GLU A 406 29.70 -2.06 11.31
C GLU A 406 30.21 -2.71 10.01
N MET A 407 29.33 -3.28 9.21
CA MET A 407 29.66 -3.97 7.97
C MET A 407 29.91 -3.01 6.78
N GLY A 408 29.43 -1.76 6.84
CA GLY A 408 29.52 -0.80 5.74
C GLY A 408 30.79 0.08 5.74
N GLU A 409 31.56 0.08 6.81
CA GLU A 409 32.76 0.95 6.98
C GLU A 409 34.10 0.21 6.75
N GLY A 410 34.10 -1.14 6.68
CA GLY A 410 35.32 -1.95 6.72
C GLY A 410 35.78 -2.64 5.44
N ALA A 411 35.02 -2.62 4.35
CA ALA A 411 35.38 -3.38 3.15
C ALA A 411 36.51 -2.76 2.29
N ALA A 412 37.01 -1.58 2.63
CA ALA A 412 38.11 -0.91 1.91
C ALA A 412 39.50 -1.10 2.55
N GLN A 413 39.65 -1.79 3.67
CA GLN A 413 40.95 -2.01 4.35
C GLN A 413 41.18 -3.48 4.79
N GLY A 414 40.89 -4.42 3.90
CA GLY A 414 41.37 -5.79 3.99
C GLY A 414 42.65 -6.00 3.25
N GLY A 415 43.66 -5.15 3.49
CA GLY A 415 45.04 -5.37 3.06
C GLY A 415 45.62 -6.58 3.79
N VAL A 416 46.03 -7.56 3.01
CA VAL A 416 46.80 -8.74 3.35
C VAL A 416 47.81 -8.44 4.47
N ARG A 417 47.61 -8.99 5.66
CA ARG A 417 48.72 -9.26 6.56
C ARG A 417 49.38 -10.57 6.10
N ALA A 418 50.46 -10.42 5.33
CA ALA A 418 51.42 -11.50 5.14
C ALA A 418 52.09 -11.79 6.48
N VAL A 419 52.16 -13.05 6.84
CA VAL A 419 53.15 -13.63 7.79
C VAL A 419 54.26 -14.24 6.99
#